data_68aa074ab08a72aa27fa548d857dbad6
#
_entry.id   68aa074ab08a72aa27fa548d857dbad6
#
_cell.length_a   1.000
_cell.length_b   1.000
_cell.length_c   1.000
_cell.angle_alpha   90.00
_cell.angle_beta   90.00
_cell.angle_gamma   90.00
#
_symmetry.space_group_name_H-M   'P 1'
#
loop_
_entity.id
_entity.type
_entity.pdbx_description
1 polymer ?
#
loop_
_entity_poly.entity_id
_entity_poly.type
_entity_poly.pdbx_seq_one_letter_code
_entity_poly.pdbx_strand_id
1 'polypeptide(L)'
;MVLCQQCGTENRPGARFCTKCGALLPAQAVLGATPACPQCGVPLRPEARFCPACGHAVDAAGGQPRQEGNAGDRKVVVRWPGGRTAEHALSGTTISAGRAPDNDIVLDFPTVSNHHLRLDVSPKDVRVTDLRSTNGTMLKGRLIAPGTPVVWRSGDILRVGDLHGNSISMVLQDSAIPTLHTYPLGMHRLAQLPTIVIGRDPASQIALDHPTISRRHAEITRQAGDGHAIRDLGSVNGTFVNGQRVLDWTPLHMGDVIQLGPYKMVYDGQAEKLSTSVSQGHRLDGIDLGVQVTGGRMILKDVSISVQGSEFVALVGGSGAGKSTLMKAMNGFHPATHGQMLIDGEPLYPNLGAYRTLMGYVPQDDIIHRTLPVRTALWYSAKLRLPDATPAEIEARIQDVLGMVDMKPHAEKPVRVLSGGQRKRVSIAVELLAEPDLLFLDEPTSGLDPGLEKKMMYDLNRLADQGRTVVLVTHATANIEQ
;
A
#
# COMPACT_ATOMS: atom_id res chain seq x y z
N MET A 1 35.40 26.09 -27.23
CA MET A 1 36.72 25.76 -27.81
C MET A 1 37.78 26.32 -26.90
N VAL A 2 38.92 25.67 -26.77
CA VAL A 2 40.04 26.10 -25.91
C VAL A 2 41.20 26.46 -26.79
N LEU A 3 41.66 27.71 -26.70
CA LEU A 3 42.81 28.23 -27.49
C LEU A 3 44.14 27.84 -26.81
N CYS A 4 45.04 27.26 -27.58
CA CYS A 4 46.39 26.95 -27.09
C CYS A 4 47.20 28.24 -26.94
N GLN A 5 47.66 28.54 -25.74
CA GLN A 5 48.44 29.76 -25.46
C GLN A 5 49.82 29.76 -26.13
N GLN A 6 50.31 28.56 -26.54
CA GLN A 6 51.62 28.43 -27.12
C GLN A 6 51.65 28.54 -28.67
N CYS A 7 50.56 28.16 -29.35
CA CYS A 7 50.52 28.19 -30.83
C CYS A 7 49.22 28.75 -31.42
N GLY A 8 48.27 29.24 -30.59
CA GLY A 8 47.05 29.86 -31.05
C GLY A 8 45.99 28.91 -31.67
N THR A 9 46.23 27.61 -31.65
CA THR A 9 45.32 26.64 -32.28
C THR A 9 44.09 26.40 -31.40
N GLU A 10 42.91 26.43 -32.00
CA GLU A 10 41.68 26.05 -31.33
C GLU A 10 41.56 24.53 -31.15
N ASN A 11 41.26 24.09 -29.92
CA ASN A 11 41.10 22.69 -29.55
C ASN A 11 39.68 22.43 -29.01
N ARG A 12 39.25 21.18 -29.06
CA ARG A 12 37.91 20.78 -28.53
C ARG A 12 37.85 21.02 -27.02
N PRO A 13 36.67 21.40 -26.50
CA PRO A 13 36.45 21.47 -25.04
C PRO A 13 36.85 20.15 -24.39
N GLY A 14 37.63 20.20 -23.30
CA GLY A 14 38.09 19.02 -22.59
C GLY A 14 39.39 18.38 -23.11
N ALA A 15 40.01 18.89 -24.18
CA ALA A 15 41.34 18.42 -24.65
C ALA A 15 42.41 18.76 -23.61
N ARG A 16 43.20 17.78 -23.18
CA ARG A 16 44.32 17.96 -22.24
C ARG A 16 45.60 18.48 -22.92
N PHE A 17 45.77 18.21 -24.21
CA PHE A 17 46.95 18.61 -24.99
C PHE A 17 46.51 19.24 -26.31
N CYS A 18 47.27 20.20 -26.75
CA CYS A 18 47.06 20.85 -28.06
C CYS A 18 47.32 19.85 -29.18
N THR A 19 46.37 19.71 -30.10
CA THR A 19 46.45 18.78 -31.23
C THR A 19 47.55 19.14 -32.24
N LYS A 20 48.04 20.39 -32.21
CA LYS A 20 49.07 20.88 -33.14
C LYS A 20 50.49 20.89 -32.55
N CYS A 21 50.68 21.32 -31.32
CA CYS A 21 52.00 21.50 -30.72
C CYS A 21 52.27 20.62 -29.50
N GLY A 22 51.31 19.81 -29.07
CA GLY A 22 51.44 18.93 -27.91
C GLY A 22 51.48 19.64 -26.55
N ALA A 23 51.35 20.96 -26.50
CA ALA A 23 51.37 21.71 -25.25
C ALA A 23 50.18 21.40 -24.38
N LEU A 24 50.39 21.36 -23.06
CA LEU A 24 49.32 21.16 -22.07
C LEU A 24 48.37 22.36 -22.13
N LEU A 25 47.10 22.09 -22.37
CA LEU A 25 46.07 23.12 -22.36
C LEU A 25 45.61 23.40 -20.92
N PRO A 26 45.35 24.67 -20.56
CA PRO A 26 44.85 25.00 -19.24
C PRO A 26 43.52 24.27 -19.02
N ALA A 27 43.42 23.48 -17.95
CA ALA A 27 42.19 22.91 -17.51
C ALA A 27 41.22 24.06 -17.20
N GLN A 28 40.18 24.24 -18.02
CA GLN A 28 39.07 25.08 -17.61
C GLN A 28 38.55 24.47 -16.34
N ALA A 29 38.61 25.19 -15.24
CA ALA A 29 37.96 24.87 -14.02
C ALA A 29 36.44 24.73 -14.33
N VAL A 30 35.99 23.50 -14.45
CA VAL A 30 34.56 23.19 -14.32
C VAL A 30 34.23 23.61 -12.90
N LEU A 31 33.53 24.71 -12.75
CA LEU A 31 32.94 25.15 -11.50
C LEU A 31 31.92 24.09 -11.05
N GLY A 32 32.43 23.11 -10.35
CA GLY A 32 31.71 22.02 -9.69
C GLY A 32 32.73 21.36 -8.80
N ALA A 33 32.84 21.81 -7.53
CA ALA A 33 33.68 21.15 -6.55
C ALA A 33 33.25 19.68 -6.51
N THR A 34 34.17 18.75 -6.77
CA THR A 34 33.93 17.32 -6.52
C THR A 34 33.55 17.18 -5.06
N PRO A 35 32.35 16.68 -4.75
CA PRO A 35 31.92 16.53 -3.35
C PRO A 35 32.92 15.60 -2.66
N ALA A 36 33.41 16.01 -1.50
CA ALA A 36 34.23 15.17 -0.66
C ALA A 36 33.36 14.49 0.41
N CYS A 37 33.72 13.27 0.79
CA CYS A 37 33.02 12.55 1.84
C CYS A 37 33.04 13.35 3.17
N PRO A 38 31.90 13.66 3.78
CA PRO A 38 31.87 14.46 5.00
C PRO A 38 32.49 13.73 6.19
N GLN A 39 32.64 12.41 6.14
CA GLN A 39 33.19 11.61 7.23
C GLN A 39 34.69 11.37 7.12
N CYS A 40 35.27 11.23 5.91
CA CYS A 40 36.68 10.89 5.73
C CYS A 40 37.43 11.78 4.74
N GLY A 41 36.80 12.77 4.14
CA GLY A 41 37.42 13.76 3.23
C GLY A 41 37.80 13.23 1.84
N VAL A 42 37.56 11.96 1.53
CA VAL A 42 37.91 11.37 0.22
C VAL A 42 37.02 11.94 -0.89
N PRO A 43 37.60 12.39 -2.06
CA PRO A 43 36.79 12.88 -3.16
C PRO A 43 35.83 11.80 -3.70
N LEU A 44 34.60 12.18 -3.92
CA LEU A 44 33.53 11.31 -4.37
C LEU A 44 33.23 11.55 -5.86
N ARG A 45 32.78 10.52 -6.56
CA ARG A 45 32.20 10.69 -7.89
C ARG A 45 30.85 11.42 -7.78
N PRO A 46 30.48 12.25 -8.78
CA PRO A 46 29.24 13.05 -8.72
C PRO A 46 27.96 12.26 -8.44
N GLU A 47 27.95 10.95 -8.74
CA GLU A 47 26.79 10.06 -8.60
C GLU A 47 27.00 9.00 -7.50
N ALA A 48 28.04 9.12 -6.69
CA ALA A 48 28.32 8.14 -5.65
C ALA A 48 27.27 8.22 -4.52
N ARG A 49 26.57 7.15 -4.26
CA ARG A 49 25.64 7.00 -3.14
C ARG A 49 26.32 6.61 -1.81
N PHE A 50 27.54 6.07 -1.91
CA PHE A 50 28.34 5.66 -0.75
C PHE A 50 29.80 6.00 -0.99
N CYS A 51 30.50 6.36 0.07
CA CYS A 51 31.94 6.59 0.03
C CYS A 51 32.70 5.24 -0.12
N PRO A 52 33.53 5.06 -1.16
CA PRO A 52 34.25 3.80 -1.37
C PRO A 52 35.34 3.53 -0.31
N ALA A 53 35.72 4.55 0.46
CA ALA A 53 36.77 4.40 1.46
C ALA A 53 36.25 4.09 2.88
N CYS A 54 35.09 4.62 3.26
CA CYS A 54 34.57 4.45 4.63
C CYS A 54 33.12 3.93 4.68
N GLY A 55 32.47 3.66 3.53
CA GLY A 55 31.09 3.17 3.46
C GLY A 55 30.01 4.20 3.84
N HIS A 56 30.40 5.46 4.12
CA HIS A 56 29.43 6.50 4.50
C HIS A 56 28.50 6.80 3.32
N ALA A 57 27.18 6.84 3.57
CA ALA A 57 26.19 7.23 2.59
C ALA A 57 26.34 8.72 2.23
N VAL A 58 26.39 9.03 0.92
CA VAL A 58 26.55 10.39 0.42
C VAL A 58 25.41 10.72 -0.52
N ASP A 59 24.74 11.83 -0.25
CA ASP A 59 23.68 12.32 -1.13
C ASP A 59 24.28 12.89 -2.41
N ALA A 60 23.73 12.49 -3.57
CA ALA A 60 24.12 13.05 -4.86
C ALA A 60 23.88 14.57 -4.87
N ALA A 61 24.91 15.33 -5.16
CA ALA A 61 24.87 16.79 -5.18
C ALA A 61 23.81 17.29 -6.19
N GLY A 62 22.78 17.96 -5.71
CA GLY A 62 21.76 18.65 -6.52
C GLY A 62 20.32 18.50 -6.06
N GLY A 63 20.01 17.55 -5.17
CA GLY A 63 18.76 17.55 -4.43
C GLY A 63 18.90 18.44 -3.19
N GLN A 64 17.94 19.29 -2.92
CA GLN A 64 17.80 19.91 -1.61
C GLN A 64 17.97 18.81 -0.57
N PRO A 65 18.69 19.03 0.56
CA PRO A 65 18.79 18.05 1.62
C PRO A 65 17.34 17.61 1.92
N ARG A 66 17.05 16.31 1.81
CA ARG A 66 15.86 15.76 2.44
C ARG A 66 16.05 16.15 3.88
N GLN A 67 15.31 17.15 4.32
CA GLN A 67 15.16 17.45 5.72
C GLN A 67 14.79 16.11 6.36
N GLU A 68 15.64 15.61 7.23
CA GLU A 68 15.25 14.62 8.21
C GLU A 68 13.93 15.11 8.74
N GLY A 69 12.84 14.34 8.53
CA GLY A 69 11.50 14.78 8.80
C GLY A 69 11.47 15.42 10.19
N ASN A 70 11.31 16.72 10.20
CA ASN A 70 11.24 17.48 11.41
C ASN A 70 10.02 16.95 12.17
N ALA A 71 10.14 16.69 13.47
CA ALA A 71 9.03 16.31 14.33
C ALA A 71 7.83 17.30 14.21
N GLY A 72 8.00 18.43 13.50
CA GLY A 72 6.99 19.42 13.22
C GLY A 72 5.97 19.10 12.10
N ASP A 73 6.19 18.06 11.30
CA ASP A 73 5.27 17.69 10.22
C ASP A 73 4.23 16.63 10.63
N ARG A 74 4.27 16.17 11.88
CA ARG A 74 3.30 15.24 12.45
C ARG A 74 2.22 15.97 13.21
N LYS A 75 0.96 15.54 13.01
CA LYS A 75 -0.17 16.07 13.76
C LYS A 75 -1.13 14.95 14.18
N VAL A 76 -1.85 15.22 15.25
CA VAL A 76 -2.96 14.39 15.71
C VAL A 76 -4.26 15.11 15.42
N VAL A 77 -5.16 14.44 14.72
CA VAL A 77 -6.54 14.90 14.53
C VAL A 77 -7.40 14.26 15.59
N VAL A 78 -7.97 15.07 16.47
CA VAL A 78 -8.87 14.65 17.55
C VAL A 78 -10.30 14.89 17.11
N ARG A 79 -11.18 13.91 17.31
CA ARG A 79 -12.61 13.98 16.98
C ARG A 79 -13.43 13.59 18.20
N TRP A 80 -14.31 14.50 18.63
CA TRP A 80 -15.26 14.27 19.71
C TRP A 80 -16.59 13.72 19.18
N PRO A 81 -17.32 12.97 20.00
CA PRO A 81 -18.73 12.70 19.71
C PRO A 81 -19.49 14.01 19.47
N GLY A 82 -20.36 14.04 18.44
CA GLY A 82 -21.04 15.27 18.03
C GLY A 82 -20.31 16.11 16.96
N GLY A 83 -19.20 15.60 16.38
CA GLY A 83 -18.61 16.17 15.15
C GLY A 83 -17.53 17.23 15.36
N ARG A 84 -17.28 17.70 16.59
CA ARG A 84 -16.16 18.62 16.87
C ARG A 84 -14.83 17.95 16.52
N THR A 85 -13.96 18.68 15.81
CA THR A 85 -12.59 18.22 15.50
C THR A 85 -11.56 19.28 15.88
N ALA A 86 -10.36 18.86 16.26
CA ALA A 86 -9.20 19.73 16.47
C ALA A 86 -7.93 19.04 15.95
N GLU A 87 -6.98 19.84 15.48
CA GLU A 87 -5.66 19.35 15.03
C GLU A 87 -4.60 19.87 15.98
N HIS A 88 -3.70 18.98 16.42
CA HIS A 88 -2.59 19.27 17.30
C HIS A 88 -1.28 18.83 16.64
N ALA A 89 -0.38 19.78 16.39
CA ALA A 89 0.97 19.44 15.89
C ALA A 89 1.76 18.73 17.02
N LEU A 90 2.48 17.66 16.67
CA LEU A 90 3.34 16.94 17.59
C LEU A 90 4.71 17.62 17.64
N SER A 91 4.82 18.71 18.39
CA SER A 91 6.06 19.45 18.64
C SER A 91 6.63 19.06 20.00
N GLY A 92 7.63 18.14 20.01
CA GLY A 92 8.24 17.67 21.25
C GLY A 92 8.50 16.17 21.24
N THR A 93 9.31 15.70 22.19
CA THR A 93 9.63 14.27 22.34
C THR A 93 8.62 13.50 23.19
N THR A 94 7.88 14.21 24.04
CA THR A 94 6.84 13.63 24.90
C THR A 94 5.67 14.59 24.96
N ILE A 95 4.47 14.10 24.74
CA ILE A 95 3.21 14.87 24.69
C ILE A 95 2.19 14.16 25.56
N SER A 96 1.59 14.90 26.48
CA SER A 96 0.52 14.41 27.36
C SER A 96 -0.86 14.65 26.73
N ALA A 97 -1.81 13.72 26.98
CA ALA A 97 -3.19 13.90 26.57
C ALA A 97 -4.15 13.42 27.66
N GLY A 98 -5.18 14.21 27.93
CA GLY A 98 -6.16 13.93 28.95
C GLY A 98 -7.15 15.09 29.15
N ARG A 99 -8.07 14.93 30.12
CA ARG A 99 -9.13 15.92 30.35
C ARG A 99 -8.63 17.16 31.07
N ALA A 100 -7.61 17.06 31.91
CA ALA A 100 -7.10 18.20 32.67
C ALA A 100 -6.46 19.26 31.74
N PRO A 101 -6.57 20.55 32.08
CA PRO A 101 -6.10 21.64 31.23
C PRO A 101 -4.58 21.78 31.15
N ASP A 102 -3.84 21.09 31.98
CA ASP A 102 -2.38 21.02 32.00
C ASP A 102 -1.78 19.97 31.06
N ASN A 103 -2.63 19.26 30.29
CA ASN A 103 -2.15 18.40 29.21
C ASN A 103 -1.83 19.19 27.95
N ASP A 104 -0.87 18.71 27.16
CA ASP A 104 -0.52 19.28 25.85
C ASP A 104 -1.68 19.15 24.86
N ILE A 105 -2.42 18.03 24.92
CA ILE A 105 -3.65 17.80 24.18
C ILE A 105 -4.80 17.66 25.18
N VAL A 106 -5.61 18.71 25.30
CA VAL A 106 -6.77 18.71 26.20
C VAL A 106 -7.95 17.99 25.55
N LEU A 107 -8.31 16.85 26.12
CA LEU A 107 -9.43 16.02 25.69
C LEU A 107 -10.62 16.27 26.65
N ASP A 108 -11.25 17.44 26.54
CA ASP A 108 -12.38 17.82 27.39
C ASP A 108 -13.61 16.97 27.08
N PHE A 109 -13.69 15.80 27.77
CA PHE A 109 -14.78 14.86 27.67
C PHE A 109 -14.95 14.04 28.94
N PRO A 110 -16.19 13.83 29.44
CA PRO A 110 -16.45 13.27 30.75
C PRO A 110 -15.85 11.88 31.02
N THR A 111 -15.73 11.05 29.95
CA THR A 111 -15.23 9.67 30.04
C THR A 111 -13.70 9.58 29.92
N VAL A 112 -13.00 10.69 29.73
CA VAL A 112 -11.54 10.75 29.64
C VAL A 112 -10.94 11.09 31.02
N SER A 113 -9.89 10.36 31.43
CA SER A 113 -9.15 10.63 32.66
C SER A 113 -8.38 11.95 32.60
N ASN A 114 -8.10 12.58 33.75
CA ASN A 114 -7.37 13.85 33.81
C ASN A 114 -6.04 13.78 33.06
N HIS A 115 -5.22 12.77 33.31
CA HIS A 115 -4.05 12.38 32.53
C HIS A 115 -4.30 10.99 32.01
N HIS A 116 -4.65 10.87 30.73
CA HIS A 116 -5.16 9.62 30.15
C HIS A 116 -4.06 8.82 29.49
N LEU A 117 -3.28 9.46 28.62
CA LEU A 117 -2.21 8.81 27.88
C LEU A 117 -1.00 9.75 27.67
N ARG A 118 0.11 9.15 27.29
CA ARG A 118 1.33 9.83 26.90
C ARG A 118 1.73 9.37 25.50
N LEU A 119 2.18 10.31 24.67
CA LEU A 119 2.77 10.07 23.37
C LEU A 119 4.28 10.31 23.46
N ASP A 120 5.09 9.32 23.15
CA ASP A 120 6.53 9.45 23.00
C ASP A 120 6.84 9.55 21.51
N VAL A 121 7.31 10.72 21.05
CA VAL A 121 7.53 11.06 19.65
C VAL A 121 9.01 10.96 19.33
N SER A 122 9.38 10.09 18.39
CA SER A 122 10.73 9.95 17.88
C SER A 122 10.76 10.21 16.37
N PRO A 123 11.92 10.45 15.73
CA PRO A 123 11.98 10.59 14.28
C PRO A 123 11.45 9.35 13.52
N LYS A 124 11.47 8.18 14.14
CA LYS A 124 11.11 6.90 13.51
C LYS A 124 9.67 6.48 13.79
N ASP A 125 9.15 6.77 14.98
CA ASP A 125 7.84 6.29 15.42
C ASP A 125 7.18 7.23 16.43
N VAL A 126 5.88 7.07 16.62
CA VAL A 126 5.13 7.64 17.75
C VAL A 126 4.63 6.46 18.57
N ARG A 127 4.87 6.49 19.89
CA ARG A 127 4.39 5.46 20.81
C ARG A 127 3.36 6.06 21.74
N VAL A 128 2.28 5.32 21.96
CA VAL A 128 1.24 5.68 22.91
C VAL A 128 1.34 4.78 24.14
N THR A 129 1.26 5.38 25.33
CA THR A 129 1.23 4.68 26.60
C THR A 129 -0.03 5.12 27.37
N ASP A 130 -0.91 4.18 27.70
CA ASP A 130 -2.03 4.44 28.62
C ASP A 130 -1.50 4.64 30.04
N LEU A 131 -1.88 5.73 30.69
CA LEU A 131 -1.43 6.10 32.03
C LEU A 131 -2.31 5.53 33.16
N ARG A 132 -2.80 4.31 32.98
CA ARG A 132 -3.79 3.65 33.87
C ARG A 132 -5.09 4.42 33.92
N SER A 133 -5.58 4.79 32.73
CA SER A 133 -6.83 5.51 32.61
C SER A 133 -8.02 4.66 33.08
N THR A 134 -9.08 5.32 33.55
CA THR A 134 -10.26 4.64 34.13
C THR A 134 -10.99 3.77 33.11
N ASN A 135 -11.15 4.25 31.88
CA ASN A 135 -11.90 3.58 30.82
C ASN A 135 -11.01 2.92 29.77
N GLY A 136 -9.68 3.07 29.87
CA GLY A 136 -8.72 2.49 28.97
C GLY A 136 -8.52 3.26 27.66
N THR A 137 -7.47 2.88 26.97
CA THR A 137 -7.11 3.37 25.63
C THR A 137 -7.15 2.19 24.65
N MET A 138 -7.82 2.36 23.52
CA MET A 138 -7.93 1.33 22.50
C MET A 138 -7.22 1.77 21.23
N LEU A 139 -6.30 0.97 20.72
CA LEU A 139 -5.64 1.15 19.43
C LEU A 139 -6.08 0.04 18.47
N LYS A 140 -6.60 0.41 17.29
CA LYS A 140 -7.09 -0.57 16.29
C LYS A 140 -8.11 -1.57 16.86
N GLY A 141 -9.00 -1.13 17.72
CA GLY A 141 -9.99 -2.02 18.32
C GLY A 141 -9.45 -2.93 19.44
N ARG A 142 -8.15 -2.79 19.84
CA ARG A 142 -7.54 -3.54 20.95
C ARG A 142 -7.21 -2.62 22.11
N LEU A 143 -7.54 -3.06 23.32
CA LEU A 143 -7.19 -2.35 24.54
C LEU A 143 -5.67 -2.40 24.75
N ILE A 144 -5.07 -1.23 24.98
CA ILE A 144 -3.64 -1.12 25.33
C ILE A 144 -3.45 -1.50 26.80
N ALA A 145 -2.47 -2.35 27.07
CA ALA A 145 -2.12 -2.68 28.46
C ALA A 145 -1.56 -1.42 29.16
N PRO A 146 -2.12 -1.02 30.32
CA PRO A 146 -1.70 0.17 31.04
C PRO A 146 -0.20 0.19 31.32
N GLY A 147 0.46 1.33 31.06
CA GLY A 147 1.89 1.51 31.27
C GLY A 147 2.78 0.88 30.20
N THR A 148 2.23 0.20 29.20
CA THR A 148 2.99 -0.45 28.12
C THR A 148 2.99 0.46 26.89
N PRO A 149 4.15 0.92 26.37
CA PRO A 149 4.20 1.71 25.16
C PRO A 149 3.93 0.86 23.92
N VAL A 150 2.99 1.30 23.07
CA VAL A 150 2.61 0.65 21.82
C VAL A 150 2.85 1.61 20.65
N VAL A 151 3.38 1.14 19.56
CA VAL A 151 3.61 1.97 18.35
C VAL A 151 2.28 2.37 17.75
N TRP A 152 2.09 3.69 17.60
CA TRP A 152 0.95 4.30 16.93
C TRP A 152 1.37 4.84 15.57
N ARG A 153 0.77 4.32 14.51
CA ARG A 153 1.15 4.66 13.14
C ARG A 153 0.19 5.65 12.50
N SER A 154 0.67 6.34 11.47
CA SER A 154 -0.17 7.22 10.68
C SER A 154 -1.38 6.49 10.13
N GLY A 155 -2.58 7.10 10.25
CA GLY A 155 -3.85 6.50 9.85
C GLY A 155 -4.49 5.57 10.89
N ASP A 156 -3.77 5.10 11.91
CA ASP A 156 -4.35 4.25 12.96
C ASP A 156 -5.30 5.05 13.85
N ILE A 157 -6.46 4.48 14.14
CA ILE A 157 -7.43 5.09 15.06
C ILE A 157 -7.13 4.68 16.48
N LEU A 158 -6.86 5.67 17.32
CA LEU A 158 -6.76 5.56 18.76
C LEU A 158 -8.08 6.05 19.38
N ARG A 159 -8.71 5.26 20.25
CA ARG A 159 -9.92 5.65 20.97
C ARG A 159 -9.64 5.79 22.46
N VAL A 160 -10.15 6.84 23.07
CA VAL A 160 -10.03 7.13 24.50
C VAL A 160 -11.38 7.45 25.10
N GLY A 161 -11.64 6.95 26.31
CA GLY A 161 -12.91 7.12 27.00
C GLY A 161 -13.78 5.85 26.98
N ASP A 162 -15.09 6.00 27.11
CA ASP A 162 -16.00 4.87 27.15
C ASP A 162 -16.03 4.12 25.81
N LEU A 163 -15.61 2.87 25.84
CA LEU A 163 -15.46 2.02 24.65
C LEU A 163 -16.82 1.56 24.06
N HIS A 164 -17.92 1.83 24.75
CA HIS A 164 -19.29 1.44 24.35
C HIS A 164 -20.07 2.52 23.60
N GLY A 165 -19.39 3.58 23.08
CA GLY A 165 -20.04 4.55 22.21
C GLY A 165 -19.72 6.02 22.47
N ASN A 166 -19.28 6.39 23.69
CA ASN A 166 -18.92 7.75 24.07
C ASN A 166 -17.39 7.91 24.18
N SER A 167 -16.69 7.73 23.08
CA SER A 167 -15.23 7.85 23.03
C SER A 167 -14.78 8.94 22.08
N ILE A 168 -13.65 9.57 22.42
CA ILE A 168 -12.91 10.44 21.51
C ILE A 168 -12.08 9.55 20.60
N SER A 169 -12.05 9.82 19.30
CA SER A 169 -11.12 9.22 18.37
C SER A 169 -9.98 10.17 18.03
N MET A 170 -8.77 9.63 17.97
CA MET A 170 -7.55 10.36 17.61
C MET A 170 -6.89 9.63 16.45
N VAL A 171 -6.43 10.37 15.44
CA VAL A 171 -5.75 9.81 14.26
C VAL A 171 -4.41 10.53 14.10
N LEU A 172 -3.33 9.77 14.08
CA LEU A 172 -2.01 10.29 13.77
C LEU A 172 -1.91 10.55 12.25
N GLN A 173 -1.47 11.73 11.87
CA GLN A 173 -1.12 12.10 10.50
C GLN A 173 0.36 12.48 10.46
N ASP A 174 1.12 11.79 9.61
CA ASP A 174 2.55 12.03 9.40
C ASP A 174 2.74 12.47 7.95
N SER A 175 3.17 13.70 7.75
CA SER A 175 3.38 14.26 6.40
C SER A 175 4.58 13.66 5.66
N ALA A 176 5.46 12.94 6.39
CA ALA A 176 6.62 12.26 5.79
C ALA A 176 6.30 10.88 5.21
N ILE A 177 5.12 10.31 5.50
CA ILE A 177 4.62 9.11 4.84
C ILE A 177 3.83 9.57 3.61
N PRO A 178 4.03 8.97 2.41
CA PRO A 178 3.25 9.37 1.25
C PRO A 178 1.78 9.36 1.63
N THR A 179 1.24 10.55 1.69
CA THR A 179 -0.15 10.81 2.06
C THR A 179 -1.01 9.92 1.18
N LEU A 180 -1.89 9.14 1.79
CA LEU A 180 -3.09 8.68 1.11
C LEU A 180 -3.50 9.80 0.15
N HIS A 181 -3.42 9.58 -1.16
CA HIS A 181 -3.90 10.57 -2.10
C HIS A 181 -5.39 10.77 -1.81
N THR A 182 -5.68 11.77 -0.99
CA THR A 182 -7.03 12.27 -0.83
C THR A 182 -7.34 12.98 -2.13
N TYR A 183 -7.98 12.31 -3.06
CA TYR A 183 -8.59 12.98 -4.18
C TYR A 183 -9.71 13.85 -3.58
N PRO A 184 -9.68 15.17 -3.74
CA PRO A 184 -10.82 16.00 -3.41
C PRO A 184 -11.90 15.67 -4.42
N LEU A 185 -12.69 14.63 -4.13
CA LEU A 185 -13.97 14.46 -4.79
C LEU A 185 -14.76 15.71 -4.50
N GLY A 186 -15.26 16.37 -5.55
CA GLY A 186 -15.95 17.66 -5.47
C GLY A 186 -17.07 17.66 -4.44
N MET A 187 -16.73 17.99 -3.24
CA MET A 187 -17.47 17.81 -1.99
C MET A 187 -18.71 18.68 -1.84
N HIS A 188 -18.84 19.71 -2.68
CA HIS A 188 -19.97 20.63 -2.60
C HIS A 188 -21.30 20.06 -3.08
N ARG A 189 -21.35 18.80 -3.55
CA ARG A 189 -22.57 18.25 -4.15
C ARG A 189 -23.38 17.34 -3.22
N LEU A 190 -22.79 16.73 -2.21
CA LEU A 190 -23.51 15.86 -1.27
C LEU A 190 -24.63 16.63 -0.51
N ALA A 191 -24.34 17.83 -0.07
CA ALA A 191 -25.33 18.68 0.61
C ALA A 191 -26.46 19.20 -0.31
N GLN A 192 -26.25 19.19 -1.63
CA GLN A 192 -27.19 19.78 -2.60
C GLN A 192 -28.01 18.76 -3.39
N LEU A 193 -27.60 17.50 -3.41
CA LEU A 193 -28.27 16.47 -4.19
C LEU A 193 -29.00 15.48 -3.28
N PRO A 194 -30.26 15.13 -3.59
CA PRO A 194 -31.01 14.16 -2.80
C PRO A 194 -30.39 12.74 -2.87
N THR A 195 -29.66 12.47 -3.94
CA THR A 195 -29.02 11.16 -4.18
C THR A 195 -27.71 11.36 -4.94
N ILE A 196 -26.69 10.57 -4.57
CA ILE A 196 -25.37 10.55 -5.17
C ILE A 196 -25.08 9.13 -5.61
N VAL A 197 -24.79 8.97 -6.90
CA VAL A 197 -24.34 7.72 -7.49
C VAL A 197 -22.81 7.67 -7.47
N ILE A 198 -22.28 6.55 -6.98
CA ILE A 198 -20.86 6.21 -7.00
C ILE A 198 -20.67 5.12 -8.04
N GLY A 199 -19.68 5.26 -8.91
CA GLY A 199 -19.41 4.23 -9.92
C GLY A 199 -18.28 4.60 -10.86
N ARG A 200 -17.94 3.70 -11.78
CA ARG A 200 -16.87 3.91 -12.77
C ARG A 200 -17.31 4.79 -13.95
N ASP A 201 -18.61 4.96 -14.16
CA ASP A 201 -19.11 5.85 -15.20
C ASP A 201 -18.67 7.30 -14.90
N PRO A 202 -18.00 7.99 -15.84
CA PRO A 202 -17.64 9.40 -15.68
C PRO A 202 -18.84 10.33 -15.42
N ALA A 203 -20.06 9.92 -15.76
CA ALA A 203 -21.30 10.64 -15.46
C ALA A 203 -21.76 10.47 -13.99
N SER A 204 -21.17 9.54 -13.23
CA SER A 204 -21.46 9.38 -11.81
C SER A 204 -21.01 10.61 -11.03
N GLN A 205 -21.77 10.99 -9.97
CA GLN A 205 -21.40 12.11 -9.11
C GLN A 205 -20.05 11.88 -8.41
N ILE A 206 -19.76 10.61 -8.08
CA ILE A 206 -18.47 10.14 -7.60
C ILE A 206 -17.96 9.12 -8.61
N ALA A 207 -17.08 9.54 -9.51
CA ALA A 207 -16.47 8.68 -10.51
C ALA A 207 -15.19 8.06 -9.94
N LEU A 208 -15.14 6.72 -9.86
CA LEU A 208 -14.02 5.92 -9.38
C LEU A 208 -13.49 5.08 -10.54
N ASP A 209 -12.35 5.48 -11.12
CA ASP A 209 -11.77 4.81 -12.28
C ASP A 209 -10.94 3.59 -11.85
N HIS A 210 -11.63 2.46 -11.71
CA HIS A 210 -10.99 1.17 -11.45
C HIS A 210 -11.81 0.03 -12.06
N PRO A 211 -11.19 -0.99 -12.68
CA PRO A 211 -11.90 -2.06 -13.38
C PRO A 211 -12.81 -2.91 -12.50
N THR A 212 -12.57 -2.99 -11.20
CA THR A 212 -13.42 -3.71 -10.24
C THR A 212 -14.65 -2.92 -9.78
N ILE A 213 -14.76 -1.64 -10.15
CA ILE A 213 -15.93 -0.79 -9.85
C ILE A 213 -16.94 -0.90 -10.99
N SER A 214 -18.20 -1.20 -10.65
CA SER A 214 -19.30 -1.21 -11.61
C SER A 214 -19.60 0.21 -12.12
N ARG A 215 -20.15 0.37 -13.33
CA ARG A 215 -20.46 1.69 -13.91
C ARG A 215 -21.34 2.52 -12.97
N ARG A 216 -22.37 1.90 -12.42
CA ARG A 216 -23.19 2.39 -11.32
C ARG A 216 -23.06 1.37 -10.21
N HIS A 217 -22.28 1.69 -9.18
CA HIS A 217 -21.90 0.73 -8.17
C HIS A 217 -22.76 0.82 -6.90
N ALA A 218 -22.86 2.01 -6.35
CA ALA A 218 -23.65 2.29 -5.16
C ALA A 218 -24.32 3.66 -5.25
N GLU A 219 -25.31 3.89 -4.41
CA GLU A 219 -25.89 5.21 -4.24
C GLU A 219 -26.03 5.56 -2.77
N ILE A 220 -25.79 6.83 -2.45
CA ILE A 220 -26.04 7.41 -1.13
C ILE A 220 -27.22 8.36 -1.28
N THR A 221 -28.21 8.24 -0.39
CA THR A 221 -29.36 9.12 -0.37
C THR A 221 -29.55 9.74 1.00
N ARG A 222 -30.08 10.96 1.02
CA ARG A 222 -30.45 11.65 2.26
C ARG A 222 -31.74 11.05 2.82
N GLN A 223 -31.75 10.78 4.11
CA GLN A 223 -32.90 10.26 4.85
C GLN A 223 -33.63 11.41 5.59
N ALA A 224 -34.85 11.14 6.05
CA ALA A 224 -35.53 12.08 6.93
C ALA A 224 -34.73 12.26 8.23
N GLY A 225 -34.42 13.52 8.61
CA GLY A 225 -33.65 13.81 9.83
C GLY A 225 -32.15 14.01 9.63
N ASP A 226 -31.74 14.48 8.44
CA ASP A 226 -30.35 14.82 8.08
C ASP A 226 -29.33 13.66 8.05
N GLY A 227 -29.77 12.40 8.21
CA GLY A 227 -28.96 11.22 8.03
C GLY A 227 -28.80 10.82 6.55
N HIS A 228 -27.86 9.96 6.26
CA HIS A 228 -27.68 9.33 4.95
C HIS A 228 -27.78 7.82 5.05
N ALA A 229 -28.17 7.19 3.96
CA ALA A 229 -28.09 5.74 3.81
C ALA A 229 -27.46 5.41 2.46
N ILE A 230 -26.79 4.28 2.41
CA ILE A 230 -26.15 3.72 1.21
C ILE A 230 -26.85 2.42 0.81
N ARG A 231 -26.95 2.19 -0.50
CA ARG A 231 -27.27 0.86 -1.05
C ARG A 231 -26.38 0.49 -2.22
N ASP A 232 -26.20 -0.79 -2.41
CA ASP A 232 -25.55 -1.36 -3.57
C ASP A 232 -26.54 -1.37 -4.76
N LEU A 233 -26.09 -0.98 -5.95
CA LEU A 233 -26.91 -0.93 -7.17
C LEU A 233 -26.83 -2.23 -8.00
N GLY A 234 -26.57 -3.36 -7.36
CA GLY A 234 -26.33 -4.64 -8.03
C GLY A 234 -24.91 -4.73 -8.57
N SER A 235 -23.96 -4.16 -7.87
CA SER A 235 -22.56 -4.19 -8.28
C SER A 235 -22.00 -5.60 -8.27
N VAL A 236 -20.99 -5.86 -9.12
CA VAL A 236 -20.39 -7.18 -9.24
C VAL A 236 -19.63 -7.58 -7.98
N ASN A 237 -18.85 -6.65 -7.45
CA ASN A 237 -17.94 -6.90 -6.34
C ASN A 237 -18.52 -6.54 -4.97
N GLY A 238 -19.66 -5.85 -4.94
CA GLY A 238 -20.35 -5.46 -3.73
C GLY A 238 -19.83 -4.17 -3.11
N THR A 239 -20.72 -3.55 -2.33
CA THR A 239 -20.44 -2.42 -1.47
C THR A 239 -20.36 -2.92 -0.03
N PHE A 240 -19.43 -2.40 0.75
CA PHE A 240 -19.24 -2.81 2.15
C PHE A 240 -19.23 -1.58 3.06
N VAL A 241 -19.84 -1.71 4.23
CA VAL A 241 -19.77 -0.73 5.32
C VAL A 241 -19.20 -1.42 6.54
N ASN A 242 -18.06 -0.93 7.04
CA ASN A 242 -17.32 -1.54 8.16
C ASN A 242 -17.03 -3.04 7.94
N GLY A 243 -16.70 -3.41 6.69
CA GLY A 243 -16.42 -4.79 6.28
C GLY A 243 -17.67 -5.65 6.03
N GLN A 244 -18.88 -5.20 6.38
CA GLN A 244 -20.13 -5.91 6.14
C GLN A 244 -20.72 -5.54 4.78
N ARG A 245 -21.14 -6.55 4.02
CA ARG A 245 -21.74 -6.33 2.70
C ARG A 245 -23.09 -5.64 2.82
N VAL A 246 -23.27 -4.59 2.06
CA VAL A 246 -24.55 -3.88 1.91
C VAL A 246 -25.49 -4.72 1.05
N LEU A 247 -26.61 -5.18 1.62
CA LEU A 247 -27.63 -5.97 0.92
C LEU A 247 -28.89 -5.16 0.59
N ASP A 248 -29.16 -4.13 1.37
CA ASP A 248 -30.27 -3.20 1.24
C ASP A 248 -29.85 -1.82 1.75
N TRP A 249 -30.77 -0.87 1.82
CA TRP A 249 -30.51 0.45 2.41
C TRP A 249 -29.88 0.32 3.79
N THR A 250 -28.64 0.74 3.91
CA THR A 250 -27.86 0.70 5.15
C THR A 250 -27.65 2.13 5.64
N PRO A 251 -28.14 2.49 6.83
CA PRO A 251 -27.88 3.80 7.43
C PRO A 251 -26.37 4.00 7.63
N LEU A 252 -25.90 5.23 7.35
CA LEU A 252 -24.52 5.62 7.56
C LEU A 252 -24.39 6.45 8.84
N HIS A 253 -23.43 6.06 9.68
CA HIS A 253 -23.11 6.75 10.92
C HIS A 253 -21.73 7.39 10.80
N MET A 254 -21.53 8.46 11.53
CA MET A 254 -20.25 9.17 11.57
C MET A 254 -19.10 8.21 11.88
N GLY A 255 -18.08 8.20 11.02
CA GLY A 255 -16.92 7.33 11.15
C GLY A 255 -17.07 5.98 10.44
N ASP A 256 -18.22 5.68 9.83
CA ASP A 256 -18.36 4.46 9.03
C ASP A 256 -17.39 4.46 7.85
N VAL A 257 -16.78 3.30 7.61
CA VAL A 257 -15.87 3.05 6.48
C VAL A 257 -16.65 2.36 5.38
N ILE A 258 -16.85 3.07 4.27
CA ILE A 258 -17.47 2.54 3.05
C ILE A 258 -16.34 2.02 2.16
N GLN A 259 -16.43 0.76 1.72
CA GLN A 259 -15.44 0.17 0.82
C GLN A 259 -16.09 -0.30 -0.48
N LEU A 260 -15.51 0.12 -1.62
CA LEU A 260 -15.85 -0.29 -2.98
C LEU A 260 -14.56 -0.66 -3.71
N GLY A 261 -14.31 -1.95 -3.95
CA GLY A 261 -13.03 -2.40 -4.49
C GLY A 261 -11.85 -1.85 -3.68
N PRO A 262 -10.85 -1.19 -4.32
CA PRO A 262 -9.69 -0.63 -3.63
C PRO A 262 -9.98 0.67 -2.88
N TYR A 263 -11.14 1.29 -3.09
CA TYR A 263 -11.47 2.57 -2.48
C TYR A 263 -12.07 2.38 -1.09
N LYS A 264 -11.49 3.04 -0.10
CA LYS A 264 -12.04 3.19 1.24
C LYS A 264 -12.44 4.66 1.44
N MET A 265 -13.64 4.90 1.88
CA MET A 265 -14.20 6.23 2.15
C MET A 265 -14.71 6.26 3.58
N VAL A 266 -14.37 7.31 4.31
CA VAL A 266 -14.89 7.52 5.68
C VAL A 266 -16.03 8.51 5.61
N TYR A 267 -17.20 8.12 6.13
CA TYR A 267 -18.37 8.98 6.24
C TYR A 267 -18.24 9.87 7.47
N ASP A 268 -18.27 11.22 7.29
CA ASP A 268 -18.01 12.18 8.36
C ASP A 268 -19.26 12.73 9.04
N GLY A 269 -20.43 12.20 8.71
CA GLY A 269 -21.71 12.57 9.34
C GLY A 269 -22.34 13.86 8.81
N GLN A 270 -21.58 14.74 8.17
CA GLN A 270 -22.10 16.03 7.66
C GLN A 270 -22.25 16.09 6.14
N ALA A 271 -22.06 14.95 5.47
CA ALA A 271 -22.18 14.81 4.01
C ALA A 271 -21.31 15.76 3.16
N GLU A 272 -20.44 16.53 3.77
CA GLU A 272 -19.59 17.48 3.06
C GLU A 272 -18.23 16.88 2.66
N LYS A 273 -17.82 15.74 3.27
CA LYS A 273 -16.48 15.16 3.04
C LYS A 273 -16.48 13.64 3.08
N LEU A 274 -16.55 13.01 1.92
CA LEU A 274 -16.06 11.65 1.75
C LEU A 274 -14.54 11.71 1.50
N SER A 275 -13.74 11.40 2.50
CA SER A 275 -12.29 11.28 2.33
C SER A 275 -12.02 9.95 1.67
N THR A 276 -11.59 9.96 0.42
CA THR A 276 -11.22 8.72 -0.29
C THR A 276 -9.76 8.45 -0.11
N SER A 277 -9.41 7.28 0.42
CA SER A 277 -8.06 6.77 0.42
C SER A 277 -7.92 5.68 -0.63
N VAL A 278 -7.04 5.88 -1.60
CA VAL A 278 -6.50 4.79 -2.40
C VAL A 278 -5.23 4.35 -1.71
N SER A 279 -5.22 3.17 -1.12
CA SER A 279 -4.00 2.61 -0.54
C SER A 279 -3.05 2.27 -1.68
N GLN A 280 -1.85 2.84 -1.68
CA GLN A 280 -0.76 2.32 -2.50
C GLN A 280 -0.16 1.13 -1.74
N GLY A 281 -0.58 -0.08 -2.12
CA GLY A 281 -0.20 -1.31 -1.45
C GLY A 281 -0.85 -1.46 -0.06
N HIS A 282 -1.22 -2.67 0.29
CA HIS A 282 -1.81 -3.02 1.58
C HIS A 282 -0.76 -3.65 2.49
N ARG A 283 -0.80 -3.29 3.77
CA ARG A 283 0.01 -3.93 4.80
C ARG A 283 -0.66 -5.23 5.25
N LEU A 284 0.13 -6.28 5.42
CA LEU A 284 -0.29 -7.57 5.91
C LEU A 284 0.37 -7.86 7.26
N ASP A 285 -0.40 -8.17 8.29
CA ASP A 285 0.10 -8.58 9.61
C ASP A 285 -0.51 -9.94 9.98
N GLY A 286 0.31 -10.98 9.94
CA GLY A 286 -0.01 -12.28 10.54
C GLY A 286 0.47 -12.32 11.99
N ILE A 287 -0.41 -12.69 12.90
CA ILE A 287 -0.12 -12.73 14.34
C ILE A 287 -0.42 -14.14 14.85
N ASP A 288 0.62 -14.84 15.32
CA ASP A 288 0.55 -16.18 15.90
C ASP A 288 -0.24 -17.17 15.04
N LEU A 289 -0.01 -17.10 13.72
CA LEU A 289 -0.71 -17.93 12.75
C LEU A 289 -0.39 -19.42 12.99
N GLY A 290 -1.42 -20.22 13.15
CA GLY A 290 -1.32 -21.65 13.25
C GLY A 290 -2.33 -22.34 12.35
N VAL A 291 -1.96 -23.47 11.75
CA VAL A 291 -2.84 -24.30 10.93
C VAL A 291 -2.84 -25.73 11.46
N GLN A 292 -3.98 -26.17 11.95
CA GLN A 292 -4.21 -27.50 12.40
C GLN A 292 -5.05 -28.28 11.36
N VAL A 293 -4.58 -29.43 10.95
CA VAL A 293 -5.31 -30.31 10.03
C VAL A 293 -6.15 -31.34 10.78
N THR A 294 -7.04 -32.03 10.06
CA THR A 294 -7.86 -33.11 10.58
C THR A 294 -6.95 -34.15 11.30
N GLY A 295 -7.33 -34.53 12.51
CA GLY A 295 -6.50 -35.39 13.37
C GLY A 295 -5.61 -34.62 14.36
N GLY A 296 -5.75 -33.31 14.47
CA GLY A 296 -5.12 -32.51 15.54
C GLY A 296 -3.66 -32.14 15.28
N ARG A 297 -3.07 -32.53 14.14
CA ARG A 297 -1.67 -32.24 13.81
C ARG A 297 -1.51 -30.79 13.35
N MET A 298 -0.65 -30.04 14.02
CA MET A 298 -0.24 -28.70 13.58
C MET A 298 0.74 -28.81 12.43
N ILE A 299 0.44 -28.17 11.29
CA ILE A 299 1.31 -28.07 10.11
C ILE A 299 1.91 -26.67 9.95
N LEU A 300 1.37 -25.67 10.65
CA LEU A 300 1.95 -24.36 10.86
C LEU A 300 1.74 -24.00 12.33
N LYS A 301 2.76 -23.44 12.98
CA LYS A 301 2.70 -23.16 14.42
C LYS A 301 3.31 -21.81 14.75
N ASP A 302 2.54 -20.95 15.42
CA ASP A 302 2.94 -19.69 16.07
C ASP A 302 3.79 -18.78 15.14
N VAL A 303 3.37 -18.59 13.87
CA VAL A 303 4.09 -17.77 12.91
C VAL A 303 3.54 -16.35 12.94
N SER A 304 4.43 -15.39 13.25
CA SER A 304 4.12 -13.97 13.15
C SER A 304 4.95 -13.34 12.02
N ILE A 305 4.29 -12.59 11.14
CA ILE A 305 4.91 -11.96 9.97
C ILE A 305 4.24 -10.61 9.69
N SER A 306 5.03 -9.63 9.28
CA SER A 306 4.54 -8.33 8.82
C SER A 306 5.14 -8.01 7.45
N VAL A 307 4.28 -7.67 6.49
CA VAL A 307 4.65 -7.21 5.15
C VAL A 307 4.11 -5.79 4.99
N GLN A 308 4.98 -4.84 4.63
CA GLN A 308 4.56 -3.46 4.44
C GLN A 308 3.84 -3.28 3.08
N GLY A 309 3.06 -2.22 2.97
CA GLY A 309 2.48 -1.86 1.67
C GLY A 309 3.57 -1.60 0.62
N SER A 310 3.33 -2.05 -0.61
CA SER A 310 4.26 -1.91 -1.74
C SER A 310 5.61 -2.65 -1.53
N GLU A 311 5.66 -3.64 -0.66
CA GLU A 311 6.85 -4.44 -0.41
C GLU A 311 6.84 -5.71 -1.28
N PHE A 312 8.03 -6.10 -1.76
CA PHE A 312 8.27 -7.37 -2.43
C PHE A 312 8.90 -8.35 -1.44
N VAL A 313 8.16 -9.38 -1.04
CA VAL A 313 8.59 -10.35 -0.02
C VAL A 313 8.69 -11.75 -0.60
N ALA A 314 9.84 -12.40 -0.40
CA ALA A 314 10.07 -13.78 -0.76
C ALA A 314 10.07 -14.70 0.49
N LEU A 315 9.17 -15.68 0.51
CA LEU A 315 9.15 -16.76 1.50
C LEU A 315 10.05 -17.90 1.02
N VAL A 316 11.17 -18.08 1.70
CA VAL A 316 12.22 -19.04 1.31
C VAL A 316 12.33 -20.15 2.33
N GLY A 317 12.68 -21.35 1.87
CA GLY A 317 12.91 -22.51 2.74
C GLY A 317 12.77 -23.83 2.01
N GLY A 318 13.17 -24.92 2.66
CA GLY A 318 13.10 -26.28 2.10
C GLY A 318 11.68 -26.74 1.73
N SER A 319 11.57 -27.79 0.93
CA SER A 319 10.29 -28.42 0.63
C SER A 319 9.63 -28.93 1.92
N GLY A 320 8.34 -28.74 2.06
CA GLY A 320 7.59 -29.15 3.26
C GLY A 320 7.74 -28.21 4.48
N ALA A 321 8.48 -27.10 4.39
CA ALA A 321 8.64 -26.13 5.49
C ALA A 321 7.38 -25.31 5.82
N GLY A 322 6.26 -25.52 5.12
CA GLY A 322 5.00 -24.83 5.39
C GLY A 322 4.79 -23.49 4.65
N LYS A 323 5.68 -23.10 3.71
CA LYS A 323 5.61 -21.83 2.98
C LYS A 323 4.27 -21.59 2.27
N SER A 324 3.84 -22.55 1.44
CA SER A 324 2.54 -22.45 0.73
C SER A 324 1.35 -22.48 1.71
N THR A 325 1.48 -23.17 2.85
CA THR A 325 0.47 -23.16 3.91
C THR A 325 0.37 -21.78 4.54
N LEU A 326 1.50 -21.17 4.88
CA LEU A 326 1.55 -19.80 5.41
C LEU A 326 0.94 -18.81 4.41
N MET A 327 1.35 -18.87 3.14
CA MET A 327 0.83 -17.99 2.11
C MET A 327 -0.68 -18.14 1.91
N LYS A 328 -1.21 -19.39 1.94
CA LYS A 328 -2.66 -19.65 1.85
C LYS A 328 -3.42 -19.15 3.08
N ALA A 329 -2.79 -19.13 4.24
CA ALA A 329 -3.35 -18.47 5.42
C ALA A 329 -3.32 -16.93 5.26
N MET A 330 -2.23 -16.37 4.75
CA MET A 330 -2.10 -14.92 4.54
C MET A 330 -3.13 -14.36 3.53
N ASN A 331 -3.46 -15.11 2.48
CA ASN A 331 -4.44 -14.67 1.46
C ASN A 331 -5.88 -15.14 1.74
N GLY A 332 -6.12 -15.83 2.85
CA GLY A 332 -7.45 -16.32 3.22
C GLY A 332 -7.98 -17.47 2.36
N PHE A 333 -7.17 -18.06 1.45
CA PHE A 333 -7.58 -19.23 0.65
C PHE A 333 -7.79 -20.47 1.54
N HIS A 334 -6.90 -20.66 2.53
CA HIS A 334 -7.08 -21.58 3.65
C HIS A 334 -6.79 -20.81 4.94
N PRO A 335 -7.83 -20.24 5.58
CA PRO A 335 -7.66 -19.48 6.81
C PRO A 335 -6.90 -20.24 7.90
N ALA A 336 -6.07 -19.53 8.65
CA ALA A 336 -5.41 -20.09 9.83
C ALA A 336 -6.46 -20.55 10.85
N THR A 337 -6.21 -21.67 11.51
CA THR A 337 -7.08 -22.20 12.58
C THR A 337 -6.85 -21.50 13.91
N HIS A 338 -5.69 -20.85 14.07
CA HIS A 338 -5.27 -20.10 15.25
C HIS A 338 -4.58 -18.81 14.81
N GLY A 339 -4.59 -17.81 15.68
CA GLY A 339 -4.00 -16.51 15.39
C GLY A 339 -4.93 -15.61 14.56
N GLN A 340 -4.37 -14.54 14.03
CA GLN A 340 -5.13 -13.53 13.28
C GLN A 340 -4.33 -13.08 12.06
N MET A 341 -5.04 -12.88 10.94
CA MET A 341 -4.50 -12.21 9.76
C MET A 341 -5.19 -10.87 9.58
N LEU A 342 -4.42 -9.79 9.48
CA LEU A 342 -4.92 -8.43 9.33
C LEU A 342 -4.44 -7.86 7.99
N ILE A 343 -5.30 -7.06 7.35
CA ILE A 343 -4.97 -6.17 6.24
C ILE A 343 -5.19 -4.73 6.72
N ASP A 344 -4.15 -3.89 6.69
CA ASP A 344 -4.19 -2.51 7.19
C ASP A 344 -4.72 -2.41 8.64
N GLY A 345 -4.51 -3.46 9.43
CA GLY A 345 -4.99 -3.55 10.80
C GLY A 345 -6.40 -4.10 10.97
N GLU A 346 -7.15 -4.35 9.90
CA GLU A 346 -8.49 -4.94 9.93
C GLU A 346 -8.42 -6.47 9.77
N PRO A 347 -9.22 -7.24 10.51
CA PRO A 347 -9.24 -8.70 10.40
C PRO A 347 -9.63 -9.16 8.98
N LEU A 348 -8.77 -9.97 8.35
CA LEU A 348 -9.02 -10.46 6.99
C LEU A 348 -10.18 -11.45 6.92
N TYR A 349 -10.18 -12.48 7.76
CA TYR A 349 -11.06 -13.62 7.56
C TYR A 349 -12.56 -13.28 7.70
N PRO A 350 -13.01 -12.47 8.68
CA PRO A 350 -14.40 -12.02 8.73
C PRO A 350 -14.78 -11.12 7.56
N ASN A 351 -13.81 -10.36 7.02
CA ASN A 351 -14.01 -9.35 5.99
C ASN A 351 -13.51 -9.80 4.62
N LEU A 352 -13.30 -11.10 4.39
CA LEU A 352 -12.69 -11.64 3.19
C LEU A 352 -13.42 -11.21 1.91
N GLY A 353 -14.74 -11.05 1.96
CA GLY A 353 -15.54 -10.56 0.84
C GLY A 353 -15.10 -9.19 0.33
N ALA A 354 -14.77 -8.28 1.24
CA ALA A 354 -14.33 -6.91 0.92
C ALA A 354 -12.90 -6.86 0.33
N TYR A 355 -12.04 -7.80 0.74
CA TYR A 355 -10.63 -7.83 0.30
C TYR A 355 -10.37 -8.75 -0.91
N ARG A 356 -11.31 -9.66 -1.23
CA ARG A 356 -11.10 -10.69 -2.26
C ARG A 356 -10.77 -10.10 -3.64
N THR A 357 -11.35 -8.97 -3.98
CA THR A 357 -11.14 -8.29 -5.27
C THR A 357 -9.79 -7.58 -5.36
N LEU A 358 -9.16 -7.32 -4.21
CA LEU A 358 -7.85 -6.69 -4.11
C LEU A 358 -6.70 -7.71 -4.20
N MET A 359 -7.02 -9.00 -4.13
CA MET A 359 -6.03 -10.07 -4.08
C MET A 359 -5.99 -10.86 -5.39
N GLY A 360 -4.79 -11.01 -5.95
CA GLY A 360 -4.46 -11.97 -6.99
C GLY A 360 -3.67 -13.14 -6.39
N TYR A 361 -4.00 -14.36 -6.79
CA TYR A 361 -3.30 -15.57 -6.35
C TYR A 361 -2.94 -16.46 -7.50
N VAL A 362 -1.65 -16.65 -7.74
CA VAL A 362 -1.09 -17.55 -8.74
C VAL A 362 -0.64 -18.83 -8.03
N PRO A 363 -1.38 -19.94 -8.12
CA PRO A 363 -0.97 -21.22 -7.50
C PRO A 363 0.21 -21.85 -8.22
N GLN A 364 0.80 -22.87 -7.58
CA GLN A 364 1.91 -23.63 -8.15
C GLN A 364 1.55 -24.29 -9.48
N ASP A 365 0.36 -24.89 -9.58
CA ASP A 365 -0.16 -25.46 -10.82
C ASP A 365 -0.88 -24.42 -11.68
N ASP A 366 -0.66 -24.47 -12.99
CA ASP A 366 -1.31 -23.53 -13.92
C ASP A 366 -2.79 -23.86 -14.10
N ILE A 367 -3.66 -22.95 -13.70
CA ILE A 367 -5.14 -23.04 -13.85
C ILE A 367 -5.57 -22.29 -15.12
N ILE A 368 -5.10 -22.70 -16.28
CA ILE A 368 -5.47 -22.05 -17.55
C ILE A 368 -5.97 -23.11 -18.54
N HIS A 369 -6.98 -22.74 -19.34
CA HIS A 369 -7.47 -23.57 -20.43
C HIS A 369 -6.40 -23.77 -21.51
N ARG A 370 -5.76 -24.94 -21.52
CA ARG A 370 -4.60 -25.24 -22.38
C ARG A 370 -4.90 -25.26 -23.87
N THR A 371 -6.16 -25.51 -24.28
CA THR A 371 -6.57 -25.61 -25.69
C THR A 371 -6.83 -24.25 -26.34
N LEU A 372 -7.10 -23.23 -25.56
CA LEU A 372 -7.41 -21.89 -26.06
C LEU A 372 -6.13 -21.12 -26.42
N PRO A 373 -6.20 -20.21 -27.42
CA PRO A 373 -5.19 -19.16 -27.59
C PRO A 373 -5.08 -18.31 -26.32
N VAL A 374 -3.87 -17.80 -26.02
CA VAL A 374 -3.62 -16.97 -24.83
C VAL A 374 -4.61 -15.81 -24.73
N ARG A 375 -4.78 -15.02 -25.80
CA ARG A 375 -5.70 -13.89 -25.85
C ARG A 375 -7.14 -14.32 -25.54
N THR A 376 -7.59 -15.45 -26.09
CA THR A 376 -8.95 -15.98 -25.86
C THR A 376 -9.12 -16.43 -24.41
N ALA A 377 -8.11 -17.08 -23.82
CA ALA A 377 -8.14 -17.49 -22.42
C ALA A 377 -8.22 -16.26 -21.48
N LEU A 378 -7.42 -15.22 -21.75
CA LEU A 378 -7.48 -13.95 -21.03
C LEU A 378 -8.83 -13.26 -21.20
N TRP A 379 -9.42 -13.30 -22.42
CA TRP A 379 -10.71 -12.68 -22.69
C TRP A 379 -11.84 -13.29 -21.85
N TYR A 380 -11.91 -14.62 -21.76
CA TYR A 380 -12.90 -15.28 -20.91
C TYR A 380 -12.64 -15.04 -19.42
N SER A 381 -11.36 -15.04 -18.98
CA SER A 381 -11.01 -14.70 -17.61
C SER A 381 -11.40 -13.26 -17.26
N ALA A 382 -11.19 -12.32 -18.19
CA ALA A 382 -11.61 -10.93 -18.02
C ALA A 382 -13.14 -10.81 -17.93
N LYS A 383 -13.88 -11.52 -18.76
CA LYS A 383 -15.36 -11.53 -18.71
C LYS A 383 -15.91 -12.01 -17.36
N LEU A 384 -15.23 -12.95 -16.72
CA LEU A 384 -15.64 -13.46 -15.40
C LEU A 384 -15.26 -12.50 -14.26
N ARG A 385 -14.13 -11.79 -14.38
CA ARG A 385 -13.62 -10.89 -13.34
C ARG A 385 -14.14 -9.46 -13.47
N LEU A 386 -14.43 -9.03 -14.70
CA LEU A 386 -14.84 -7.68 -15.08
C LEU A 386 -16.13 -7.73 -15.92
N PRO A 387 -17.23 -8.29 -15.42
CA PRO A 387 -18.44 -8.54 -16.22
C PRO A 387 -19.08 -7.25 -16.78
N ASP A 388 -18.89 -6.12 -16.11
CA ASP A 388 -19.40 -4.80 -16.55
C ASP A 388 -18.50 -4.11 -17.58
N ALA A 389 -17.33 -4.69 -17.90
CA ALA A 389 -16.43 -4.10 -18.89
C ALA A 389 -16.95 -4.36 -20.32
N THR A 390 -16.84 -3.33 -21.16
CA THR A 390 -17.11 -3.45 -22.59
C THR A 390 -16.08 -4.32 -23.28
N PRO A 391 -16.39 -4.89 -24.46
CA PRO A 391 -15.39 -5.61 -25.23
C PRO A 391 -14.11 -4.81 -25.52
N ALA A 392 -14.23 -3.49 -25.74
CA ALA A 392 -13.09 -2.62 -26.00
C ALA A 392 -12.21 -2.43 -24.75
N GLU A 393 -12.82 -2.24 -23.58
CA GLU A 393 -12.10 -2.14 -22.30
C GLU A 393 -11.38 -3.45 -21.97
N ILE A 394 -12.03 -4.60 -22.19
CA ILE A 394 -11.40 -5.92 -22.00
C ILE A 394 -10.21 -6.09 -22.93
N GLU A 395 -10.36 -5.73 -24.21
CA GLU A 395 -9.26 -5.85 -25.17
C GLU A 395 -8.07 -4.96 -24.80
N ALA A 396 -8.32 -3.70 -24.45
CA ALA A 396 -7.28 -2.80 -23.98
C ALA A 396 -6.56 -3.39 -22.76
N ARG A 397 -7.31 -3.92 -21.80
CA ARG A 397 -6.76 -4.55 -20.61
C ARG A 397 -5.91 -5.79 -20.91
N ILE A 398 -6.33 -6.63 -21.87
CA ILE A 398 -5.55 -7.78 -22.32
C ILE A 398 -4.23 -7.33 -22.93
N GLN A 399 -4.23 -6.29 -23.76
CA GLN A 399 -2.99 -5.75 -24.35
C GLN A 399 -2.02 -5.22 -23.29
N ASP A 400 -2.55 -4.57 -22.25
CA ASP A 400 -1.75 -4.05 -21.13
C ASP A 400 -1.09 -5.19 -20.34
N VAL A 401 -1.89 -6.18 -19.89
CA VAL A 401 -1.33 -7.28 -19.09
C VAL A 401 -0.38 -8.16 -19.90
N LEU A 402 -0.64 -8.38 -21.19
CA LEU A 402 0.30 -9.07 -22.08
C LEU A 402 1.61 -8.31 -22.24
N GLY A 403 1.55 -6.97 -22.21
CA GLY A 403 2.74 -6.12 -22.19
C GLY A 403 3.53 -6.24 -20.89
N MET A 404 2.83 -6.25 -19.74
CA MET A 404 3.46 -6.35 -18.42
C MET A 404 4.25 -7.66 -18.24
N VAL A 405 3.77 -8.77 -18.84
CA VAL A 405 4.40 -10.08 -18.71
C VAL A 405 5.17 -10.54 -19.96
N ASP A 406 5.43 -9.66 -20.94
CA ASP A 406 6.14 -9.95 -22.20
C ASP A 406 5.53 -11.10 -23.01
N MET A 407 4.21 -11.20 -23.05
CA MET A 407 3.51 -12.27 -23.77
C MET A 407 2.80 -11.81 -25.04
N LYS A 408 2.90 -10.52 -25.44
CA LYS A 408 2.30 -10.00 -26.69
C LYS A 408 2.64 -10.83 -27.94
N PRO A 409 3.90 -11.29 -28.17
CA PRO A 409 4.23 -12.10 -29.34
C PRO A 409 3.59 -13.50 -29.35
N HIS A 410 3.03 -13.92 -28.24
CA HIS A 410 2.44 -15.24 -28.05
C HIS A 410 0.92 -15.21 -27.88
N ALA A 411 0.27 -14.05 -28.04
CA ALA A 411 -1.16 -13.84 -27.81
C ALA A 411 -2.05 -14.82 -28.57
N GLU A 412 -1.72 -15.13 -29.82
CA GLU A 412 -2.51 -16.01 -30.68
C GLU A 412 -2.11 -17.50 -30.59
N LYS A 413 -1.08 -17.83 -29.80
CA LYS A 413 -0.66 -19.22 -29.64
C LYS A 413 -1.54 -19.96 -28.64
N PRO A 414 -1.93 -21.22 -28.91
CA PRO A 414 -2.58 -22.04 -27.90
C PRO A 414 -1.70 -22.20 -26.66
N VAL A 415 -2.29 -22.12 -25.47
CA VAL A 415 -1.56 -22.22 -24.19
C VAL A 415 -0.76 -23.52 -24.07
N ARG A 416 -1.25 -24.61 -24.67
CA ARG A 416 -0.58 -25.94 -24.64
C ARG A 416 0.81 -25.96 -25.30
N VAL A 417 1.08 -25.08 -26.28
CA VAL A 417 2.36 -25.06 -27.02
C VAL A 417 3.39 -24.13 -26.35
N LEU A 418 3.01 -23.43 -25.30
CA LEU A 418 3.89 -22.53 -24.54
C LEU A 418 4.86 -23.34 -23.69
N SER A 419 6.07 -22.80 -23.46
CA SER A 419 6.98 -23.32 -22.44
C SER A 419 6.38 -23.17 -21.04
N GLY A 420 6.94 -23.88 -20.04
CA GLY A 420 6.50 -23.76 -18.64
C GLY A 420 6.48 -22.32 -18.15
N GLY A 421 7.58 -21.57 -18.39
CA GLY A 421 7.68 -20.18 -18.00
C GLY A 421 6.73 -19.23 -18.74
N GLN A 422 6.47 -19.51 -20.02
CA GLN A 422 5.47 -18.75 -20.77
C GLN A 422 4.06 -18.98 -20.21
N ARG A 423 3.72 -20.24 -19.86
CA ARG A 423 2.42 -20.52 -19.22
C ARG A 423 2.30 -19.82 -17.87
N LYS A 424 3.36 -19.84 -17.06
CA LYS A 424 3.36 -19.15 -15.76
C LYS A 424 3.14 -17.65 -15.91
N ARG A 425 3.75 -17.01 -16.92
CA ARG A 425 3.49 -15.58 -17.24
C ARG A 425 2.04 -15.34 -17.64
N VAL A 426 1.43 -16.26 -18.39
CA VAL A 426 0.00 -16.15 -18.70
C VAL A 426 -0.86 -16.32 -17.44
N SER A 427 -0.47 -17.22 -16.50
CA SER A 427 -1.17 -17.34 -15.22
C SER A 427 -1.12 -16.03 -14.42
N ILE A 428 0.05 -15.37 -14.39
CA ILE A 428 0.20 -14.04 -13.78
C ILE A 428 -0.66 -13.00 -14.50
N ALA A 429 -0.68 -12.99 -15.83
CA ALA A 429 -1.51 -12.10 -16.62
C ALA A 429 -3.00 -12.22 -16.29
N VAL A 430 -3.50 -13.45 -16.06
CA VAL A 430 -4.89 -13.70 -15.64
C VAL A 430 -5.20 -13.00 -14.31
N GLU A 431 -4.29 -13.07 -13.34
CA GLU A 431 -4.48 -12.40 -12.07
C GLU A 431 -4.41 -10.87 -12.20
N LEU A 432 -3.52 -10.35 -13.03
CA LEU A 432 -3.35 -8.91 -13.26
C LEU A 432 -4.53 -8.25 -13.99
N LEU A 433 -5.44 -9.01 -14.61
CA LEU A 433 -6.62 -8.45 -15.29
C LEU A 433 -7.47 -7.56 -14.37
N ALA A 434 -7.62 -7.95 -13.11
CA ALA A 434 -8.44 -7.23 -12.13
C ALA A 434 -7.67 -6.14 -11.35
N GLU A 435 -6.41 -5.86 -11.71
CA GLU A 435 -5.54 -4.88 -11.03
C GLU A 435 -5.44 -5.11 -9.51
N PRO A 436 -4.98 -6.29 -9.07
CA PRO A 436 -4.88 -6.55 -7.65
C PRO A 436 -3.81 -5.68 -6.99
N ASP A 437 -4.11 -5.19 -5.77
CA ASP A 437 -3.15 -4.46 -4.93
C ASP A 437 -2.24 -5.42 -4.14
N LEU A 438 -2.72 -6.64 -3.88
CA LEU A 438 -2.02 -7.73 -3.22
C LEU A 438 -1.83 -8.89 -4.19
N LEU A 439 -0.60 -9.30 -4.44
CA LEU A 439 -0.29 -10.40 -5.36
C LEU A 439 0.47 -11.51 -4.63
N PHE A 440 -0.12 -12.69 -4.60
CA PHE A 440 0.46 -13.89 -4.00
C PHE A 440 0.86 -14.89 -5.09
N LEU A 441 2.10 -15.37 -5.08
CA LEU A 441 2.61 -16.29 -6.10
C LEU A 441 3.27 -17.51 -5.46
N ASP A 442 2.77 -18.69 -5.78
CA ASP A 442 3.33 -19.96 -5.28
C ASP A 442 4.28 -20.56 -6.33
N GLU A 443 5.57 -20.49 -6.05
CA GLU A 443 6.65 -20.98 -6.93
C GLU A 443 6.55 -20.50 -8.39
N PRO A 444 6.45 -19.18 -8.64
CA PRO A 444 6.23 -18.66 -10.00
C PRO A 444 7.41 -18.93 -10.95
N THR A 445 8.59 -19.22 -10.42
CA THR A 445 9.82 -19.44 -11.18
C THR A 445 10.20 -20.93 -11.30
N SER A 446 9.40 -21.84 -10.74
CA SER A 446 9.67 -23.27 -10.79
C SER A 446 9.79 -23.78 -12.23
N GLY A 447 10.89 -24.49 -12.53
CA GLY A 447 11.16 -25.05 -13.84
C GLY A 447 11.58 -24.04 -14.92
N LEU A 448 11.96 -22.83 -14.53
CA LEU A 448 12.58 -21.86 -15.43
C LEU A 448 14.11 -22.05 -15.47
N ASP A 449 14.74 -21.67 -16.59
CA ASP A 449 16.16 -21.45 -16.60
C ASP A 449 16.56 -20.23 -15.78
N PRO A 450 17.81 -20.14 -15.29
CA PRO A 450 18.23 -19.05 -14.39
C PRO A 450 18.07 -17.65 -14.96
N GLY A 451 18.20 -17.48 -16.28
CA GLY A 451 18.03 -16.18 -16.94
C GLY A 451 16.57 -15.73 -16.96
N LEU A 452 15.65 -16.63 -17.26
CA LEU A 452 14.20 -16.35 -17.23
C LEU A 452 13.70 -16.17 -15.79
N GLU A 453 14.25 -16.93 -14.85
CA GLU A 453 13.96 -16.75 -13.42
C GLU A 453 14.32 -15.35 -12.93
N LYS A 454 15.57 -14.91 -13.18
CA LYS A 454 16.02 -13.57 -12.84
C LYS A 454 15.12 -12.48 -13.45
N LYS A 455 14.76 -12.63 -14.74
CA LYS A 455 13.87 -11.69 -15.40
C LYS A 455 12.50 -11.65 -14.75
N MET A 456 11.92 -12.80 -14.39
CA MET A 456 10.60 -12.85 -13.72
C MET A 456 10.65 -12.18 -12.36
N MET A 457 11.71 -12.42 -11.56
CA MET A 457 11.89 -11.75 -10.26
C MET A 457 11.95 -10.23 -10.43
N TYR A 458 12.69 -9.75 -11.43
CA TYR A 458 12.75 -8.32 -11.75
C TYR A 458 11.38 -7.75 -12.16
N ASP A 459 10.63 -8.46 -13.03
CA ASP A 459 9.30 -8.03 -13.47
C ASP A 459 8.30 -7.99 -12.28
N LEU A 460 8.39 -8.94 -11.35
CA LEU A 460 7.56 -8.98 -10.14
C LEU A 460 7.94 -7.86 -9.15
N ASN A 461 9.25 -7.60 -8.96
CA ASN A 461 9.70 -6.47 -8.15
C ASN A 461 9.19 -5.14 -8.70
N ARG A 462 9.20 -4.98 -10.02
CA ARG A 462 8.65 -3.79 -10.68
C ARG A 462 7.15 -3.57 -10.41
N LEU A 463 6.37 -4.65 -10.17
CA LEU A 463 4.97 -4.52 -9.75
C LEU A 463 4.86 -3.95 -8.33
N ALA A 464 5.81 -4.30 -7.43
CA ALA A 464 5.87 -3.70 -6.10
C ALA A 464 6.28 -2.22 -6.15
N ASP A 465 7.26 -1.86 -7.00
CA ASP A 465 7.65 -0.46 -7.24
C ASP A 465 6.48 0.39 -7.78
N GLN A 466 5.51 -0.24 -8.44
CA GLN A 466 4.27 0.39 -8.93
C GLN A 466 3.17 0.51 -7.85
N GLY A 467 3.48 0.16 -6.61
CA GLY A 467 2.56 0.31 -5.48
C GLY A 467 1.81 -0.95 -5.06
N ARG A 468 2.12 -2.13 -5.61
CA ARG A 468 1.49 -3.40 -5.21
C ARG A 468 2.30 -4.09 -4.12
N THR A 469 1.63 -4.75 -3.19
CA THR A 469 2.31 -5.64 -2.24
C THR A 469 2.40 -7.03 -2.85
N VAL A 470 3.62 -7.56 -2.98
CA VAL A 470 3.88 -8.85 -3.63
C VAL A 470 4.50 -9.82 -2.64
N VAL A 471 3.86 -10.98 -2.47
CA VAL A 471 4.36 -12.08 -1.63
C VAL A 471 4.54 -13.31 -2.50
N LEU A 472 5.75 -13.82 -2.59
CA LEU A 472 6.03 -15.03 -3.35
C LEU A 472 6.67 -16.13 -2.49
N VAL A 473 6.38 -17.37 -2.84
CA VAL A 473 7.10 -18.55 -2.35
C VAL A 473 8.12 -18.98 -3.40
N THR A 474 9.36 -19.18 -3.01
CA THR A 474 10.40 -19.69 -3.92
C THR A 474 11.37 -20.63 -3.21
N HIS A 475 11.98 -21.52 -3.99
CA HIS A 475 13.12 -22.34 -3.58
C HIS A 475 14.45 -21.76 -4.10
N ALA A 476 14.40 -20.80 -5.01
CA ALA A 476 15.54 -20.18 -5.65
C ALA A 476 16.13 -19.10 -4.76
N THR A 477 17.22 -19.41 -4.08
CA THR A 477 17.94 -18.47 -3.21
C THR A 477 18.96 -17.60 -3.95
N ALA A 478 19.39 -18.02 -5.13
CA ALA A 478 20.44 -17.35 -5.89
C ALA A 478 20.08 -15.94 -6.41
N ASN A 479 18.80 -15.59 -6.44
CA ASN A 479 18.30 -14.30 -6.97
C ASN A 479 17.73 -13.37 -5.88
N ILE A 480 17.95 -13.68 -4.59
CA ILE A 480 17.39 -12.91 -3.46
C ILE A 480 18.31 -11.73 -3.10
N GLU A 481 19.58 -11.77 -3.45
CA GLU A 481 20.59 -10.74 -3.12
C GLU A 481 20.69 -9.61 -4.19
N GLN A 482 19.80 -9.53 -5.13
CA GLN A 482 19.76 -8.53 -6.20
C GLN A 482 18.50 -7.72 -6.18
#